data_b3831691634e82d66a1dd7b7dccdf454
#
_entry.id   b3831691634e82d66a1dd7b7dccdf454
#
_cell.length_a   1.000
_cell.length_b   1.000
_cell.length_c   1.000
_cell.angle_alpha   90.00
_cell.angle_beta   90.00
_cell.angle_gamma   90.00
#
_symmetry.space_group_name_H-M   'P 1'
#
loop_
_entity.id
_entity.type
_entity.pdbx_description
1 polymer ?
#
loop_
_entity_poly.entity_id
_entity_poly.type
_entity_poly.pdbx_seq_one_letter_code
_entity_poly.pdbx_strand_id
1 'polypeptide(L)'
;MASKIRWRLPEGVDELLPPKALQVEKLRRRLIDLYVSSGYQFIIPPLLELSETLGGEAHEELQEYAFTFKDELTGKNLSIRPDISEQASRIDAYRLDSNDTVKLCYVGDVVKRKVSKILRSRATIQAGAEIFGDSSIDADVESINLMIESLQSLGLEGLTLSLGHAGLVSIVLERFKGFGESKLRDLESALSRKSVSDINSLLSEEKDQSNRNLLISLCKLYGGEEVIDKARTDLKVLGSEAIECLDYLKELIKSLDLDKKVKLHLDLGEIQGFRYHNGVVFSAYIESAGYSLSKGGRYDGLRRLDNVPRPAVGFDLDLLAVVSFTQLDI
;
A
#
# COMPACT_ATOMS: atom_id res chain seq x y z
N MET A 1 -19.96 -28.33 -33.13
CA MET A 1 -19.81 -27.32 -32.01
C MET A 1 -18.37 -27.17 -31.50
N ALA A 2 -17.34 -27.22 -32.34
CA ALA A 2 -15.94 -27.24 -31.91
C ALA A 2 -15.13 -25.96 -32.26
N SER A 3 -15.75 -24.85 -32.68
CA SER A 3 -15.00 -23.71 -33.23
C SER A 3 -14.96 -22.42 -32.37
N LYS A 4 -15.57 -22.39 -31.18
CA LYS A 4 -15.63 -21.19 -30.34
C LYS A 4 -14.57 -21.10 -29.23
N ILE A 5 -13.62 -22.03 -29.14
CA ILE A 5 -12.64 -22.10 -28.05
C ILE A 5 -11.29 -21.46 -28.43
N ARG A 6 -11.07 -21.06 -29.67
CA ARG A 6 -9.75 -20.65 -30.20
C ARG A 6 -9.18 -19.36 -29.69
N TRP A 7 -9.96 -18.46 -29.04
CA TRP A 7 -9.53 -17.11 -28.72
C TRP A 7 -10.02 -16.66 -27.33
N ARG A 8 -9.72 -17.43 -26.29
CA ARG A 8 -10.03 -17.02 -24.91
C ARG A 8 -8.77 -16.54 -24.21
N LEU A 9 -8.85 -15.37 -23.61
CA LEU A 9 -7.86 -14.90 -22.65
C LEU A 9 -7.98 -15.69 -21.33
N PRO A 10 -6.90 -15.77 -20.55
CA PRO A 10 -6.97 -16.27 -19.18
C PRO A 10 -7.96 -15.46 -18.34
N GLU A 11 -8.56 -16.10 -17.32
CA GLU A 11 -9.46 -15.40 -16.41
C GLU A 11 -8.75 -14.25 -15.70
N GLY A 12 -9.37 -13.06 -15.68
CA GLY A 12 -8.82 -11.85 -15.08
C GLY A 12 -7.71 -11.17 -15.90
N VAL A 13 -7.56 -11.55 -17.18
CA VAL A 13 -6.65 -10.88 -18.13
C VAL A 13 -7.47 -10.35 -19.28
N ASP A 14 -7.38 -9.04 -19.54
CA ASP A 14 -8.12 -8.36 -20.60
C ASP A 14 -7.18 -7.61 -21.54
N GLU A 15 -7.67 -7.33 -22.76
CA GLU A 15 -7.01 -6.49 -23.75
C GLU A 15 -7.52 -5.05 -23.65
N LEU A 16 -6.61 -4.11 -23.79
CA LEU A 16 -6.96 -2.71 -23.98
C LEU A 16 -7.05 -2.41 -25.47
N LEU A 17 -8.26 -2.14 -25.95
CA LEU A 17 -8.53 -1.82 -27.35
C LEU A 17 -8.70 -0.31 -27.58
N PRO A 18 -8.57 0.18 -28.83
CA PRO A 18 -8.87 1.57 -29.14
C PRO A 18 -10.35 1.92 -28.82
N PRO A 19 -10.63 3.14 -28.35
CA PRO A 19 -9.70 4.24 -28.07
C PRO A 19 -9.03 4.14 -26.68
N LYS A 20 -9.48 3.25 -25.79
CA LYS A 20 -9.06 3.16 -24.39
C LYS A 20 -7.55 2.91 -24.23
N ALA A 21 -6.95 2.12 -25.11
CA ALA A 21 -5.50 1.88 -25.07
C ALA A 21 -4.69 3.17 -25.19
N LEU A 22 -5.06 4.07 -26.12
CA LEU A 22 -4.40 5.36 -26.30
C LEU A 22 -4.65 6.29 -25.10
N GLN A 23 -5.84 6.25 -24.52
CA GLN A 23 -6.17 6.98 -23.31
C GLN A 23 -5.24 6.58 -22.16
N VAL A 24 -5.12 5.30 -21.89
CA VAL A 24 -4.24 4.75 -20.84
C VAL A 24 -2.79 5.19 -21.07
N GLU A 25 -2.29 5.12 -22.32
CA GLU A 25 -0.92 5.53 -22.64
C GLU A 25 -0.68 7.04 -22.42
N LYS A 26 -1.66 7.89 -22.72
CA LYS A 26 -1.57 9.33 -22.44
C LYS A 26 -1.51 9.61 -20.93
N LEU A 27 -2.33 8.93 -20.13
CA LEU A 27 -2.34 9.07 -18.68
C LEU A 27 -1.03 8.53 -18.07
N ARG A 28 -0.52 7.42 -18.61
CA ARG A 28 0.79 6.86 -18.23
C ARG A 28 1.92 7.91 -18.41
N ARG A 29 1.98 8.56 -19.55
CA ARG A 29 2.97 9.63 -19.84
C ARG A 29 2.82 10.79 -18.88
N ARG A 30 1.58 11.24 -18.63
CA ARG A 30 1.30 12.34 -17.69
C ARG A 30 1.83 12.05 -16.29
N LEU A 31 1.68 10.82 -15.76
CA LEU A 31 2.23 10.43 -14.47
C LEU A 31 3.76 10.43 -14.48
N ILE A 32 4.40 9.90 -15.54
CA ILE A 32 5.86 9.93 -15.67
C ILE A 32 6.38 11.37 -15.65
N ASP A 33 5.77 12.25 -16.44
CA ASP A 33 6.17 13.66 -16.52
C ASP A 33 5.99 14.36 -15.18
N LEU A 34 4.89 14.11 -14.47
CA LEU A 34 4.63 14.62 -13.13
C LEU A 34 5.74 14.17 -12.15
N TYR A 35 6.01 12.88 -12.07
CA TYR A 35 6.99 12.34 -11.12
C TYR A 35 8.41 12.87 -11.41
N VAL A 36 8.80 12.92 -12.68
CA VAL A 36 10.10 13.44 -13.09
C VAL A 36 10.22 14.93 -12.77
N SER A 37 9.18 15.74 -13.04
CA SER A 37 9.17 17.17 -12.70
C SER A 37 9.17 17.43 -11.19
N SER A 38 8.70 16.47 -10.40
CA SER A 38 8.76 16.47 -8.92
C SER A 38 10.12 15.97 -8.37
N GLY A 39 11.10 15.71 -9.24
CA GLY A 39 12.46 15.35 -8.85
C GLY A 39 12.71 13.86 -8.67
N TYR A 40 11.79 12.99 -9.10
CA TYR A 40 11.97 11.54 -9.03
C TYR A 40 12.69 11.01 -10.27
N GLN A 41 13.54 10.02 -10.07
CA GLN A 41 14.26 9.34 -11.15
C GLN A 41 13.42 8.16 -11.66
N PHE A 42 13.14 8.18 -12.97
CA PHE A 42 12.33 7.12 -13.56
C PHE A 42 13.14 5.85 -13.78
N ILE A 43 12.60 4.71 -13.33
CA ILE A 43 13.19 3.38 -13.49
C ILE A 43 12.28 2.46 -14.31
N ILE A 44 12.87 1.52 -15.04
CA ILE A 44 12.17 0.42 -15.74
C ILE A 44 12.75 -0.91 -15.25
N PRO A 45 12.24 -1.45 -14.13
CA PRO A 45 12.66 -2.75 -13.64
C PRO A 45 12.21 -3.89 -14.58
N PRO A 46 12.91 -5.04 -14.59
CA PRO A 46 12.54 -6.18 -15.42
C PRO A 46 11.21 -6.81 -14.99
N LEU A 47 10.46 -7.34 -15.96
CA LEU A 47 9.20 -8.05 -15.69
C LEU A 47 9.45 -9.40 -14.97
N LEU A 48 10.61 -10.03 -15.23
CA LEU A 48 10.98 -11.32 -14.68
C LEU A 48 12.14 -11.16 -13.69
N GLU A 49 12.02 -11.82 -12.56
CA GLU A 49 13.10 -11.90 -11.55
C GLU A 49 13.27 -13.33 -11.03
N LEU A 50 14.40 -13.59 -10.38
CA LEU A 50 14.57 -14.83 -9.64
C LEU A 50 13.59 -14.86 -8.47
N SER A 51 12.86 -15.98 -8.28
CA SER A 51 11.87 -16.10 -7.19
C SER A 51 12.49 -15.91 -5.80
N GLU A 52 13.78 -16.25 -5.66
CA GLU A 52 14.54 -16.07 -4.42
C GLU A 52 14.87 -14.61 -4.08
N THR A 53 14.79 -13.71 -5.08
CA THR A 53 15.04 -12.27 -4.90
C THR A 53 13.75 -11.46 -4.73
N LEU A 54 12.61 -12.03 -5.13
CA LEU A 54 11.29 -11.47 -4.89
C LEU A 54 10.81 -11.85 -3.49
N GLY A 55 10.75 -10.88 -2.61
CA GLY A 55 10.18 -11.07 -1.30
C GLY A 55 11.07 -11.81 -0.33
N GLY A 56 12.25 -11.25 0.05
CA GLY A 56 13.04 -11.77 1.15
C GLY A 56 12.21 -12.15 2.38
N GLU A 57 12.80 -12.48 3.50
CA GLU A 57 12.12 -13.00 4.71
C GLU A 57 10.90 -12.16 5.20
N ALA A 58 10.83 -10.87 4.82
CA ALA A 58 9.73 -9.96 5.19
C ALA A 58 8.50 -10.04 4.25
N HIS A 59 8.56 -10.77 3.13
CA HIS A 59 7.58 -10.64 2.04
C HIS A 59 7.00 -11.98 1.56
N GLU A 60 6.81 -12.94 2.44
CA GLU A 60 6.12 -14.22 2.11
C GLU A 60 4.79 -14.00 1.40
N GLU A 61 4.06 -12.93 1.75
CA GLU A 61 2.80 -12.58 1.10
C GLU A 61 2.96 -12.28 -0.39
N LEU A 62 4.05 -11.62 -0.82
CA LEU A 62 4.27 -11.31 -2.24
C LEU A 62 4.52 -12.57 -3.08
N GLN A 63 5.20 -13.58 -2.51
CA GLN A 63 5.40 -14.86 -3.17
C GLN A 63 4.06 -15.58 -3.44
N GLU A 64 3.08 -15.42 -2.57
CA GLU A 64 1.74 -15.97 -2.79
C GLU A 64 1.01 -15.31 -3.97
N TYR A 65 1.34 -14.07 -4.30
CA TYR A 65 0.75 -13.33 -5.42
C TYR A 65 1.54 -13.46 -6.72
N ALA A 66 2.78 -13.95 -6.70
CA ALA A 66 3.61 -14.09 -7.88
C ALA A 66 3.28 -15.35 -8.68
N PHE A 67 3.33 -15.24 -10.00
CA PHE A 67 3.44 -16.40 -10.88
C PHE A 67 4.89 -16.87 -10.92
N THR A 68 5.11 -18.13 -10.60
CA THR A 68 6.44 -18.75 -10.61
C THR A 68 6.50 -19.86 -11.63
N PHE A 69 7.65 -19.97 -12.31
CA PHE A 69 7.91 -21.03 -13.27
C PHE A 69 9.42 -21.34 -13.34
N LYS A 70 9.76 -22.51 -13.85
CA LYS A 70 11.13 -22.95 -13.98
C LYS A 70 11.77 -22.37 -15.26
N ASP A 71 12.92 -21.74 -15.12
CA ASP A 71 13.72 -21.31 -16.28
C ASP A 71 14.46 -22.49 -16.90
N GLU A 72 14.24 -22.74 -18.18
CA GLU A 72 14.86 -23.84 -18.89
C GLU A 72 16.37 -23.64 -19.11
N LEU A 73 16.85 -22.39 -19.16
CA LEU A 73 18.26 -22.07 -19.37
C LEU A 73 19.11 -22.32 -18.11
N THR A 74 18.61 -21.92 -16.96
CA THR A 74 19.39 -21.94 -15.71
C THR A 74 18.92 -22.99 -14.72
N GLY A 75 17.71 -23.55 -14.93
CA GLY A 75 17.06 -24.44 -13.99
C GLY A 75 16.56 -23.78 -12.70
N LYS A 76 16.68 -22.44 -12.59
CA LYS A 76 16.20 -21.67 -11.44
C LYS A 76 14.70 -21.36 -11.55
N ASN A 77 14.09 -21.02 -10.43
CA ASN A 77 12.71 -20.52 -10.43
C ASN A 77 12.70 -19.01 -10.72
N LEU A 78 11.90 -18.62 -11.72
CA LEU A 78 11.62 -17.24 -12.04
C LEU A 78 10.20 -16.88 -11.59
N SER A 79 10.00 -15.60 -11.31
CA SER A 79 8.70 -15.02 -11.00
C SER A 79 8.38 -13.87 -11.95
N ILE A 80 7.10 -13.77 -12.34
CA ILE A 80 6.57 -12.53 -12.91
C ILE A 80 6.27 -11.60 -11.75
N ARG A 81 6.74 -10.36 -11.80
CA ARG A 81 6.55 -9.38 -10.72
C ARG A 81 5.08 -9.12 -10.43
N PRO A 82 4.62 -9.29 -9.17
CA PRO A 82 3.29 -8.89 -8.73
C PRO A 82 3.25 -7.44 -8.27
N ASP A 83 4.42 -6.83 -8.02
CA ASP A 83 4.62 -5.48 -7.49
C ASP A 83 5.96 -4.91 -7.93
N ILE A 84 6.05 -3.57 -8.10
CA ILE A 84 7.28 -2.88 -8.50
C ILE A 84 8.00 -2.25 -7.30
N SER A 85 7.32 -1.91 -6.21
CA SER A 85 7.93 -1.28 -5.02
C SER A 85 9.11 -2.07 -4.49
N GLU A 86 8.99 -3.42 -4.44
CA GLU A 86 10.08 -4.32 -4.06
C GLU A 86 11.30 -4.21 -4.99
N GLN A 87 11.05 -4.09 -6.28
CA GLN A 87 12.13 -3.93 -7.26
C GLN A 87 12.80 -2.56 -7.11
N ALA A 88 12.03 -1.50 -6.80
CA ALA A 88 12.58 -0.18 -6.51
C ALA A 88 13.47 -0.23 -5.26
N SER A 89 13.01 -0.89 -4.19
CA SER A 89 13.78 -1.09 -2.95
C SER A 89 15.09 -1.86 -3.22
N ARG A 90 15.05 -2.93 -4.03
CA ARG A 90 16.23 -3.67 -4.42
C ARG A 90 17.20 -2.82 -5.28
N ILE A 91 16.68 -1.99 -6.16
CA ILE A 91 17.50 -1.07 -6.99
C ILE A 91 18.20 -0.06 -6.10
N ASP A 92 17.49 0.57 -5.15
CA ASP A 92 18.10 1.47 -4.17
C ASP A 92 19.22 0.76 -3.39
N ALA A 93 18.93 -0.40 -2.82
CA ALA A 93 19.85 -1.10 -1.92
C ALA A 93 21.10 -1.65 -2.61
N TYR A 94 21.00 -2.18 -3.84
CA TYR A 94 22.06 -2.97 -4.48
C TYR A 94 22.59 -2.43 -5.81
N ARG A 95 21.93 -1.43 -6.40
CA ARG A 95 22.35 -0.87 -7.69
C ARG A 95 22.78 0.58 -7.59
N LEU A 96 22.05 1.38 -6.82
CA LEU A 96 22.38 2.78 -6.58
C LEU A 96 23.32 2.93 -5.38
N ASP A 97 23.08 2.13 -4.32
CA ASP A 97 23.92 2.04 -3.11
C ASP A 97 24.36 3.44 -2.58
N SER A 98 23.45 4.42 -2.64
CA SER A 98 23.70 5.79 -2.21
C SER A 98 23.35 5.94 -0.73
N ASN A 99 24.13 6.69 0.03
CA ASN A 99 23.80 7.09 1.40
C ASN A 99 22.86 8.31 1.44
N ASP A 100 22.73 9.00 0.33
CA ASP A 100 21.85 10.15 0.20
C ASP A 100 20.38 9.70 0.04
N THR A 101 19.46 10.64 0.18
CA THR A 101 18.05 10.42 -0.17
C THR A 101 17.91 10.11 -1.66
N VAL A 102 17.25 9.00 -1.99
CA VAL A 102 16.99 8.55 -3.35
C VAL A 102 15.49 8.58 -3.60
N LYS A 103 15.06 9.21 -4.69
CA LYS A 103 13.67 9.28 -5.12
C LYS A 103 13.50 8.56 -6.45
N LEU A 104 12.74 7.47 -6.45
CA LEU A 104 12.48 6.64 -7.64
C LEU A 104 11.01 6.67 -8.01
N CYS A 105 10.71 6.63 -9.31
CA CYS A 105 9.34 6.45 -9.79
C CYS A 105 9.29 5.42 -10.92
N TYR A 106 8.13 4.82 -11.09
CA TYR A 106 7.92 3.77 -12.08
C TYR A 106 6.50 3.77 -12.62
N VAL A 107 6.34 3.29 -13.85
CA VAL A 107 5.05 2.91 -14.42
C VAL A 107 5.26 1.65 -15.27
N GLY A 108 4.63 0.55 -14.88
CA GLY A 108 4.85 -0.72 -15.57
C GLY A 108 3.82 -1.78 -15.26
N ASP A 109 3.83 -2.84 -16.10
CA ASP A 109 2.92 -3.97 -15.96
C ASP A 109 3.26 -4.82 -14.73
N VAL A 110 2.24 -5.26 -14.01
CA VAL A 110 2.31 -6.25 -12.94
C VAL A 110 1.26 -7.33 -13.16
N VAL A 111 1.58 -8.56 -12.73
CA VAL A 111 0.66 -9.70 -12.89
C VAL A 111 0.56 -10.47 -11.60
N LYS A 112 -0.68 -10.60 -11.08
CA LYS A 112 -0.97 -11.26 -9.81
C LYS A 112 -1.62 -12.63 -10.04
N ARG A 113 -1.13 -13.65 -9.33
CA ARG A 113 -1.70 -15.00 -9.38
C ARG A 113 -3.10 -15.05 -8.76
N LYS A 114 -3.30 -14.31 -7.67
CA LYS A 114 -4.60 -14.19 -6.99
C LYS A 114 -5.31 -12.93 -7.47
N VAL A 115 -6.59 -13.04 -7.77
CA VAL A 115 -7.43 -11.93 -8.21
C VAL A 115 -8.00 -11.21 -7.00
N SER A 116 -7.96 -9.88 -7.00
CA SER A 116 -8.80 -9.10 -6.10
C SER A 116 -10.28 -9.42 -6.36
N LYS A 117 -11.03 -9.69 -5.30
CA LYS A 117 -12.49 -9.92 -5.41
C LYS A 117 -13.24 -8.72 -5.97
N ILE A 118 -12.65 -7.53 -5.86
CA ILE A 118 -13.24 -6.27 -6.28
C ILE A 118 -12.84 -5.94 -7.72
N LEU A 119 -11.54 -5.91 -8.02
CA LEU A 119 -11.04 -5.45 -9.33
C LEU A 119 -11.11 -6.54 -10.41
N ARG A 120 -11.18 -7.81 -10.02
CA ARG A 120 -11.21 -8.98 -10.91
C ARG A 120 -10.11 -9.04 -11.97
N SER A 121 -9.17 -8.11 -11.96
CA SER A 121 -8.03 -8.10 -12.88
C SER A 121 -6.80 -8.72 -12.23
N ARG A 122 -6.07 -9.51 -13.01
CA ARG A 122 -4.78 -10.10 -12.64
C ARG A 122 -3.60 -9.35 -13.26
N ALA A 123 -3.84 -8.71 -14.40
CA ALA A 123 -2.84 -7.92 -15.10
C ALA A 123 -3.26 -6.46 -15.08
N THR A 124 -2.39 -5.59 -14.57
CA THR A 124 -2.64 -4.16 -14.49
C THR A 124 -1.36 -3.36 -14.72
N ILE A 125 -1.48 -2.04 -14.83
CA ILE A 125 -0.37 -1.11 -14.92
C ILE A 125 -0.25 -0.41 -13.57
N GLN A 126 0.81 -0.73 -12.83
CA GLN A 126 1.14 -0.08 -11.56
C GLN A 126 1.97 1.17 -11.83
N ALA A 127 1.57 2.31 -11.28
CA ALA A 127 2.34 3.54 -11.24
C ALA A 127 2.63 3.90 -9.78
N GLY A 128 3.83 4.37 -9.48
CA GLY A 128 4.20 4.69 -8.10
C GLY A 128 5.49 5.48 -7.98
N ALA A 129 5.73 5.97 -6.78
CA ALA A 129 6.92 6.74 -6.41
C ALA A 129 7.36 6.39 -4.99
N GLU A 130 8.66 6.30 -4.78
CA GLU A 130 9.31 5.86 -3.55
C GLU A 130 10.42 6.84 -3.17
N ILE A 131 10.52 7.16 -1.88
CA ILE A 131 11.62 7.93 -1.27
C ILE A 131 12.38 6.99 -0.35
N PHE A 132 13.67 6.82 -0.55
CA PHE A 132 14.56 5.98 0.26
C PHE A 132 15.58 6.84 1.00
N GLY A 133 15.89 6.48 2.25
CA GLY A 133 16.94 7.09 3.05
C GLY A 133 16.53 8.36 3.78
N ASP A 134 15.23 8.69 3.81
CA ASP A 134 14.70 9.84 4.54
C ASP A 134 13.63 9.40 5.56
N SER A 135 13.93 9.58 6.85
CA SER A 135 13.03 9.27 7.96
C SER A 135 12.20 10.45 8.44
N SER A 136 12.33 11.62 7.80
CA SER A 136 11.63 12.83 8.19
C SER A 136 10.14 12.78 7.86
N ILE A 137 9.35 13.57 8.57
CA ILE A 137 7.93 13.77 8.28
C ILE A 137 7.72 14.47 6.93
N ASP A 138 8.70 15.27 6.48
CA ASP A 138 8.65 15.96 5.20
C ASP A 138 8.61 14.98 4.02
N ALA A 139 9.30 13.84 4.13
CA ALA A 139 9.24 12.78 3.12
C ALA A 139 7.84 12.14 3.05
N ASP A 140 7.17 11.96 4.20
CA ASP A 140 5.79 11.45 4.20
C ASP A 140 4.81 12.46 3.61
N VAL A 141 4.97 13.74 3.96
CA VAL A 141 4.19 14.85 3.41
C VAL A 141 4.36 14.92 1.89
N GLU A 142 5.60 14.84 1.39
CA GLU A 142 5.89 14.85 -0.04
C GLU A 142 5.22 13.67 -0.75
N SER A 143 5.35 12.46 -0.20
CA SER A 143 4.76 11.24 -0.77
C SER A 143 3.23 11.33 -0.84
N ILE A 144 2.58 11.79 0.22
CA ILE A 144 1.12 11.95 0.27
C ILE A 144 0.65 13.02 -0.73
N ASN A 145 1.31 14.19 -0.76
CA ASN A 145 0.96 15.27 -1.68
C ASN A 145 1.11 14.81 -3.14
N LEU A 146 2.21 14.12 -3.48
CA LEU A 146 2.43 13.60 -4.83
C LEU A 146 1.39 12.53 -5.20
N MET A 147 0.97 11.68 -4.26
CA MET A 147 -0.13 10.73 -4.47
C MET A 147 -1.44 11.45 -4.84
N ILE A 148 -1.81 12.48 -4.09
CA ILE A 148 -3.03 13.26 -4.34
C ILE A 148 -2.92 13.99 -5.68
N GLU A 149 -1.79 14.65 -5.95
CA GLU A 149 -1.53 15.34 -7.20
C GLU A 149 -1.59 14.39 -8.40
N SER A 150 -1.07 13.17 -8.26
CA SER A 150 -1.17 12.12 -9.27
C SER A 150 -2.61 11.85 -9.67
N LEU A 151 -3.49 11.61 -8.70
CA LEU A 151 -4.90 11.33 -8.93
C LEU A 151 -5.64 12.54 -9.52
N GLN A 152 -5.35 13.74 -9.03
CA GLN A 152 -5.91 14.99 -9.57
C GLN A 152 -5.44 15.23 -11.02
N SER A 153 -4.18 14.96 -11.32
CA SER A 153 -3.63 15.09 -12.68
C SER A 153 -4.32 14.14 -13.67
N LEU A 154 -4.83 13.01 -13.18
CA LEU A 154 -5.63 12.07 -13.97
C LEU A 154 -7.12 12.48 -14.09
N GLY A 155 -7.50 13.65 -13.57
CA GLY A 155 -8.86 14.18 -13.65
C GLY A 155 -9.82 13.66 -12.60
N LEU A 156 -9.32 13.11 -11.49
CA LEU A 156 -10.17 12.67 -10.39
C LEU A 156 -10.50 13.84 -9.46
N GLU A 157 -11.77 13.95 -9.09
CA GLU A 157 -12.28 14.94 -8.15
C GLU A 157 -12.92 14.25 -6.94
N GLY A 158 -13.16 15.02 -5.87
CA GLY A 158 -13.82 14.54 -4.66
C GLY A 158 -13.00 13.48 -3.91
N LEU A 159 -11.68 13.61 -3.91
CA LEU A 159 -10.78 12.71 -3.23
C LEU A 159 -10.99 12.73 -1.71
N THR A 160 -10.89 11.57 -1.10
CA THR A 160 -10.78 11.40 0.35
C THR A 160 -9.43 10.76 0.64
N LEU A 161 -8.59 11.45 1.40
CA LEU A 161 -7.34 10.93 1.96
C LEU A 161 -7.65 10.24 3.29
N SER A 162 -7.39 8.95 3.39
CA SER A 162 -7.44 8.20 4.64
C SER A 162 -6.03 8.06 5.21
N LEU A 163 -5.85 8.38 6.48
CA LEU A 163 -4.59 8.25 7.20
C LEU A 163 -4.75 7.30 8.39
N GLY A 164 -3.74 6.46 8.61
CA GLY A 164 -3.57 5.61 9.76
C GLY A 164 -2.10 5.51 10.17
N HIS A 165 -1.80 4.66 11.16
CA HIS A 165 -0.43 4.42 11.60
C HIS A 165 -0.25 2.95 11.97
N ALA A 166 0.58 2.23 11.21
CA ALA A 166 0.80 0.79 11.40
C ALA A 166 1.32 0.46 12.81
N GLY A 167 2.13 1.33 13.40
CA GLY A 167 2.62 1.18 14.77
C GLY A 167 1.52 1.05 15.82
N LEU A 168 0.40 1.78 15.70
CA LEU A 168 -0.73 1.67 16.64
C LEU A 168 -1.34 0.27 16.61
N VAL A 169 -1.54 -0.29 15.42
CA VAL A 169 -2.06 -1.65 15.24
C VAL A 169 -1.07 -2.66 15.79
N SER A 170 0.23 -2.52 15.48
CA SER A 170 1.29 -3.40 15.96
C SER A 170 1.36 -3.44 17.48
N ILE A 171 1.36 -2.29 18.16
CA ILE A 171 1.40 -2.19 19.63
C ILE A 171 0.21 -2.92 20.27
N VAL A 172 -0.99 -2.81 19.67
CA VAL A 172 -2.17 -3.52 20.16
C VAL A 172 -2.06 -5.01 19.92
N LEU A 173 -1.66 -5.45 18.71
CA LEU A 173 -1.56 -6.86 18.35
C LEU A 173 -0.43 -7.58 19.11
N GLU A 174 0.62 -6.88 19.54
CA GLU A 174 1.67 -7.44 20.37
C GLU A 174 1.16 -8.06 21.68
N ARG A 175 0.08 -7.51 22.23
CA ARG A 175 -0.57 -8.07 23.42
C ARG A 175 -1.20 -9.45 23.21
N PHE A 176 -1.35 -9.87 21.97
CA PHE A 176 -1.95 -11.13 21.56
C PHE A 176 -0.94 -12.14 20.98
N LYS A 177 0.38 -11.85 21.00
CA LYS A 177 1.43 -12.75 20.48
C LYS A 177 1.38 -14.16 21.09
N GLY A 178 0.87 -14.30 22.32
CA GLY A 178 0.71 -15.59 22.99
C GLY A 178 -0.37 -16.51 22.42
N PHE A 179 -1.20 -16.04 21.50
CA PHE A 179 -2.32 -16.82 20.94
C PHE A 179 -1.96 -17.69 19.74
N GLY A 180 -0.72 -17.60 19.26
CA GLY A 180 -0.25 -18.32 18.08
C GLY A 180 -0.67 -17.64 16.76
N GLU A 181 0.07 -17.93 15.70
CA GLU A 181 -0.06 -17.22 14.41
C GLU A 181 -1.44 -17.34 13.76
N SER A 182 -2.10 -18.52 13.84
CA SER A 182 -3.41 -18.69 13.21
C SER A 182 -4.45 -17.76 13.82
N LYS A 183 -4.49 -17.68 15.15
CA LYS A 183 -5.47 -16.81 15.85
C LYS A 183 -5.14 -15.34 15.67
N LEU A 184 -3.85 -14.98 15.57
CA LEU A 184 -3.44 -13.62 15.21
C LEU A 184 -3.95 -13.23 13.83
N ARG A 185 -3.79 -14.09 12.81
CA ARG A 185 -4.33 -13.86 11.46
C ARG A 185 -5.85 -13.70 11.46
N ASP A 186 -6.57 -14.46 12.30
CA ASP A 186 -8.01 -14.33 12.43
C ASP A 186 -8.40 -12.98 13.06
N LEU A 187 -7.65 -12.52 14.08
CA LEU A 187 -7.84 -11.21 14.70
C LEU A 187 -7.53 -10.07 13.72
N GLU A 188 -6.44 -10.15 12.96
CA GLU A 188 -6.11 -9.23 11.88
C GLU A 188 -7.25 -9.16 10.84
N SER A 189 -7.74 -10.32 10.41
CA SER A 189 -8.86 -10.40 9.47
C SER A 189 -10.15 -9.80 10.04
N ALA A 190 -10.44 -9.99 11.31
CA ALA A 190 -11.59 -9.39 11.98
C ALA A 190 -11.43 -7.86 12.11
N LEU A 191 -10.23 -7.37 12.46
CA LEU A 191 -9.90 -5.95 12.54
C LEU A 191 -10.01 -5.26 11.17
N SER A 192 -9.48 -5.90 10.11
CA SER A 192 -9.60 -5.40 8.72
C SER A 192 -11.06 -5.18 8.30
N ARG A 193 -11.96 -6.05 8.74
CA ARG A 193 -13.40 -5.93 8.49
C ARG A 193 -14.13 -5.07 9.52
N LYS A 194 -13.42 -4.52 10.52
CA LYS A 194 -14.02 -3.79 11.66
C LYS A 194 -15.11 -4.61 12.37
N SER A 195 -14.96 -5.95 12.38
CA SER A 195 -15.96 -6.88 12.91
C SER A 195 -15.83 -7.06 14.42
N VAL A 196 -16.51 -6.22 15.19
CA VAL A 196 -16.55 -6.31 16.65
C VAL A 196 -17.12 -7.67 17.12
N SER A 197 -18.07 -8.24 16.37
CA SER A 197 -18.65 -9.56 16.67
C SER A 197 -17.62 -10.67 16.55
N ASP A 198 -16.79 -10.67 15.49
CA ASP A 198 -15.77 -11.69 15.29
C ASP A 198 -14.66 -11.56 16.35
N ILE A 199 -14.23 -10.34 16.68
CA ILE A 199 -13.27 -10.08 17.76
C ILE A 199 -13.80 -10.64 19.09
N ASN A 200 -15.06 -10.37 19.44
CA ASN A 200 -15.66 -10.89 20.65
C ASN A 200 -15.72 -12.43 20.67
N SER A 201 -16.03 -13.05 19.53
CA SER A 201 -16.05 -14.51 19.40
C SER A 201 -14.66 -15.11 19.56
N LEU A 202 -13.66 -14.57 18.85
CA LEU A 202 -12.26 -15.03 18.91
C LEU A 202 -11.64 -14.88 20.31
N LEU A 203 -12.06 -13.84 21.05
CA LEU A 203 -11.58 -13.53 22.39
C LEU A 203 -12.57 -13.91 23.50
N SER A 204 -13.49 -14.83 23.25
CA SER A 204 -14.49 -15.25 24.25
C SER A 204 -13.87 -15.86 25.52
N GLU A 205 -12.73 -16.54 25.38
CA GLU A 205 -11.98 -17.15 26.48
C GLU A 205 -10.92 -16.23 27.11
N GLU A 206 -10.71 -15.03 26.52
CA GLU A 206 -9.74 -14.05 27.02
C GLU A 206 -10.24 -13.44 28.33
N LYS A 207 -9.44 -13.61 29.38
CA LYS A 207 -9.77 -13.12 30.72
C LYS A 207 -9.49 -11.62 30.87
N ASP A 208 -8.52 -11.10 30.10
CA ASP A 208 -8.19 -9.68 30.11
C ASP A 208 -9.13 -8.87 29.23
N GLN A 209 -10.17 -8.32 29.86
CA GLN A 209 -11.12 -7.43 29.19
C GLN A 209 -10.46 -6.17 28.61
N SER A 210 -9.33 -5.73 29.18
CA SER A 210 -8.61 -4.54 28.70
C SER A 210 -8.08 -4.76 27.28
N ASN A 211 -7.41 -5.90 27.02
CA ASN A 211 -6.89 -6.23 25.70
C ASN A 211 -8.01 -6.35 24.65
N ARG A 212 -9.13 -7.01 25.00
CA ARG A 212 -10.30 -7.06 24.11
C ARG A 212 -10.82 -5.66 23.76
N ASN A 213 -10.95 -4.78 24.76
CA ASN A 213 -11.44 -3.43 24.57
C ASN A 213 -10.52 -2.61 23.66
N LEU A 214 -9.20 -2.80 23.70
CA LEU A 214 -8.26 -2.14 22.80
C LEU A 214 -8.53 -2.48 21.34
N LEU A 215 -8.71 -3.74 20.98
CA LEU A 215 -9.06 -4.14 19.61
C LEU A 215 -10.42 -3.60 19.16
N ILE A 216 -11.41 -3.62 20.06
CA ILE A 216 -12.72 -3.04 19.78
C ILE A 216 -12.63 -1.52 19.59
N SER A 217 -11.78 -0.83 20.35
CA SER A 217 -11.53 0.60 20.18
C SER A 217 -10.94 0.89 18.80
N LEU A 218 -9.92 0.14 18.36
CA LEU A 218 -9.36 0.31 17.01
C LEU A 218 -10.42 0.16 15.91
N CYS A 219 -11.40 -0.75 16.07
CA CYS A 219 -12.51 -0.86 15.13
C CYS A 219 -13.40 0.38 15.05
N LYS A 220 -13.36 1.26 16.07
CA LYS A 220 -14.24 2.43 16.23
C LYS A 220 -13.49 3.76 16.16
N LEU A 221 -12.17 3.73 16.07
CA LEU A 221 -11.32 4.91 15.98
C LEU A 221 -11.11 5.30 14.52
N TYR A 222 -12.19 5.76 13.89
CA TYR A 222 -12.20 6.33 12.54
C TYR A 222 -13.13 7.56 12.47
N GLY A 223 -12.83 8.49 11.57
CA GLY A 223 -13.61 9.74 11.40
C GLY A 223 -12.73 10.91 10.98
N GLY A 224 -13.03 12.11 11.49
CA GLY A 224 -12.22 13.31 11.31
C GLY A 224 -11.08 13.41 12.32
N GLU A 225 -10.47 14.59 12.43
CA GLU A 225 -9.32 14.83 13.32
C GLU A 225 -9.63 14.62 14.81
N GLU A 226 -10.89 14.75 15.22
CA GLU A 226 -11.35 14.50 16.59
C GLU A 226 -11.05 13.07 17.08
N VAL A 227 -10.83 12.14 16.15
CA VAL A 227 -10.48 10.75 16.46
C VAL A 227 -9.14 10.65 17.19
N ILE A 228 -8.20 11.56 16.96
CA ILE A 228 -6.90 11.58 17.64
C ILE A 228 -7.07 11.80 19.16
N ASP A 229 -7.89 12.75 19.55
CA ASP A 229 -8.11 13.06 20.98
C ASP A 229 -8.88 11.91 21.68
N LYS A 230 -9.83 11.29 20.98
CA LYS A 230 -10.48 10.08 21.45
C LYS A 230 -9.50 8.93 21.62
N ALA A 231 -8.63 8.70 20.62
CA ALA A 231 -7.60 7.66 20.68
C ALA A 231 -6.62 7.87 21.84
N ARG A 232 -6.22 9.11 22.15
CA ARG A 232 -5.40 9.40 23.32
C ARG A 232 -6.02 8.90 24.61
N THR A 233 -7.33 8.99 24.72
CA THR A 233 -8.06 8.51 25.90
C THR A 233 -8.16 6.99 25.90
N ASP A 234 -8.61 6.41 24.81
CA ASP A 234 -8.90 4.98 24.67
C ASP A 234 -7.64 4.11 24.69
N LEU A 235 -6.53 4.61 24.12
CA LEU A 235 -5.26 3.89 23.97
C LEU A 235 -4.20 4.29 25.01
N LYS A 236 -4.54 5.14 26.00
CA LYS A 236 -3.60 5.62 27.04
C LYS A 236 -2.85 4.49 27.76
N VAL A 237 -3.50 3.35 27.94
CA VAL A 237 -2.95 2.16 28.61
C VAL A 237 -1.79 1.51 27.83
N LEU A 238 -1.60 1.86 26.56
CA LEU A 238 -0.53 1.36 25.71
C LEU A 238 0.83 2.07 25.96
N GLY A 239 0.83 3.18 26.70
CA GLY A 239 2.06 3.91 27.05
C GLY A 239 2.48 4.99 26.04
N SER A 240 3.75 5.42 26.12
CA SER A 240 4.29 6.54 25.32
C SER A 240 4.33 6.26 23.83
N GLU A 241 4.65 5.04 23.42
CA GLU A 241 4.78 4.67 22.00
C GLU A 241 3.48 4.92 21.21
N ALA A 242 2.32 4.57 21.79
CA ALA A 242 1.03 4.85 21.14
C ALA A 242 0.74 6.36 21.07
N ILE A 243 1.15 7.12 22.09
CA ILE A 243 1.00 8.57 22.09
C ILE A 243 1.91 9.22 21.06
N GLU A 244 3.13 8.74 20.89
CA GLU A 244 4.07 9.21 19.86
C GLU A 244 3.51 9.00 18.45
N CYS A 245 2.88 7.85 18.16
CA CYS A 245 2.19 7.62 16.90
C CYS A 245 1.05 8.64 16.66
N LEU A 246 0.28 8.98 17.70
CA LEU A 246 -0.81 9.96 17.59
C LEU A 246 -0.28 11.39 17.42
N ASP A 247 0.80 11.73 18.09
CA ASP A 247 1.47 13.04 17.96
C ASP A 247 2.04 13.20 16.56
N TYR A 248 2.66 12.14 16.04
CA TYR A 248 3.16 12.09 14.67
C TYR A 248 2.04 12.34 13.64
N LEU A 249 0.90 11.63 13.74
CA LEU A 249 -0.22 11.87 12.85
C LEU A 249 -0.76 13.30 12.93
N LYS A 250 -0.79 13.89 14.15
CA LYS A 250 -1.25 15.27 14.34
C LYS A 250 -0.29 16.28 13.69
N GLU A 251 1.01 16.05 13.77
CA GLU A 251 2.02 16.87 13.11
C GLU A 251 1.95 16.72 11.59
N LEU A 252 1.87 15.48 11.10
CA LEU A 252 1.71 15.17 9.68
C LEU A 252 0.51 15.90 9.07
N ILE A 253 -0.66 15.82 9.69
CA ILE A 253 -1.88 16.49 9.23
C ILE A 253 -1.68 18.00 9.11
N LYS A 254 -1.01 18.62 10.08
CA LYS A 254 -0.72 20.07 10.04
C LYS A 254 0.23 20.47 8.93
N SER A 255 1.13 19.57 8.54
CA SER A 255 2.15 19.81 7.52
C SER A 255 1.65 19.52 6.09
N LEU A 256 0.51 18.81 5.96
CA LEU A 256 -0.11 18.55 4.66
C LEU A 256 -0.73 19.83 4.08
N ASP A 257 -0.40 20.13 2.83
CA ASP A 257 -1.05 21.21 2.05
C ASP A 257 -2.15 20.63 1.16
N LEU A 258 -3.25 20.21 1.78
CA LEU A 258 -4.36 19.62 1.06
C LEU A 258 -5.29 20.70 0.49
N ASP A 259 -5.60 20.60 -0.80
CA ASP A 259 -6.72 21.35 -1.40
C ASP A 259 -7.98 21.12 -0.56
N LYS A 260 -8.74 22.18 -0.30
CA LYS A 260 -10.03 22.15 0.43
C LYS A 260 -11.05 21.15 -0.15
N LYS A 261 -10.84 20.71 -1.39
CA LYS A 261 -11.67 19.69 -2.06
C LYS A 261 -11.29 18.25 -1.65
N VAL A 262 -10.13 18.05 -1.02
CA VAL A 262 -9.70 16.74 -0.50
C VAL A 262 -10.22 16.59 0.91
N LYS A 263 -11.06 15.58 1.14
CA LYS A 263 -11.57 15.26 2.47
C LYS A 263 -10.52 14.47 3.25
N LEU A 264 -10.27 14.84 4.50
CA LEU A 264 -9.44 14.06 5.40
C LEU A 264 -10.29 13.07 6.18
N HIS A 265 -9.85 11.83 6.24
CA HIS A 265 -10.40 10.75 7.04
C HIS A 265 -9.27 10.07 7.83
N LEU A 266 -9.49 9.75 9.08
CA LEU A 266 -8.56 8.96 9.88
C LEU A 266 -9.14 7.56 10.09
N ASP A 267 -8.30 6.53 9.99
CA ASP A 267 -8.61 5.17 10.40
C ASP A 267 -7.41 4.60 11.19
N LEU A 268 -7.47 4.70 12.52
CA LEU A 268 -6.39 4.26 13.40
C LEU A 268 -6.32 2.73 13.57
N GLY A 269 -7.31 2.03 13.07
CA GLY A 269 -7.31 0.57 12.98
C GLY A 269 -7.10 0.06 11.55
N GLU A 270 -6.53 0.88 10.65
CA GLU A 270 -6.16 0.43 9.31
C GLU A 270 -5.07 -0.63 9.40
N ILE A 271 -5.32 -1.77 8.79
CA ILE A 271 -4.45 -2.93 8.84
C ILE A 271 -3.89 -3.30 7.46
N GLN A 272 -4.36 -2.66 6.39
CA GLN A 272 -3.92 -2.97 5.05
C GLN A 272 -2.41 -2.68 4.91
N GLY A 273 -1.62 -3.71 4.65
CA GLY A 273 -0.17 -3.60 4.55
C GLY A 273 0.56 -3.41 5.90
N PHE A 274 -0.12 -3.59 7.05
CA PHE A 274 0.46 -3.29 8.37
C PHE A 274 1.72 -4.13 8.68
N ARG A 275 1.87 -5.32 8.11
CA ARG A 275 3.06 -6.15 8.26
C ARG A 275 4.25 -5.64 7.47
N TYR A 276 3.99 -4.88 6.42
CA TYR A 276 4.99 -4.25 5.57
C TYR A 276 5.37 -2.86 6.08
N HIS A 277 4.38 -2.08 6.56
CA HIS A 277 4.57 -0.71 7.02
C HIS A 277 4.92 -0.66 8.51
N ASN A 278 5.78 0.28 8.88
CA ASN A 278 6.19 0.53 10.27
C ASN A 278 5.86 1.94 10.78
N GLY A 279 5.28 2.79 9.93
CA GLY A 279 4.92 4.17 10.22
C GLY A 279 3.51 4.53 9.74
N VAL A 280 3.37 5.74 9.19
CA VAL A 280 2.13 6.19 8.59
C VAL A 280 1.71 5.27 7.44
N VAL A 281 0.41 5.02 7.34
CA VAL A 281 -0.25 4.38 6.18
C VAL A 281 -1.30 5.32 5.64
N PHE A 282 -1.42 5.38 4.32
CA PHE A 282 -2.36 6.29 3.68
C PHE A 282 -2.96 5.70 2.42
N SER A 283 -4.18 6.11 2.14
CA SER A 283 -4.92 5.66 0.95
C SER A 283 -5.80 6.76 0.42
N ALA A 284 -6.01 6.79 -0.88
CA ALA A 284 -6.90 7.75 -1.52
C ALA A 284 -8.13 7.05 -2.12
N TYR A 285 -9.28 7.65 -1.91
CA TYR A 285 -10.59 7.15 -2.33
C TYR A 285 -11.37 8.23 -3.07
N ILE A 286 -12.33 7.79 -3.89
CA ILE A 286 -13.47 8.57 -4.33
C ILE A 286 -14.75 7.83 -3.96
N GLU A 287 -15.82 8.56 -3.72
CA GLU A 287 -17.09 7.98 -3.27
C GLU A 287 -17.65 6.91 -4.24
N SER A 288 -17.44 7.11 -5.54
CA SER A 288 -17.97 6.22 -6.59
C SER A 288 -17.19 4.92 -6.76
N ALA A 289 -15.95 4.80 -6.22
CA ALA A 289 -15.11 3.63 -6.47
C ALA A 289 -15.40 2.47 -5.50
N GLY A 290 -15.72 2.74 -4.24
CA GLY A 290 -15.93 1.72 -3.21
C GLY A 290 -14.66 0.95 -2.79
N TYR A 291 -13.47 1.36 -3.27
CA TYR A 291 -12.16 0.82 -2.92
C TYR A 291 -11.08 1.90 -3.09
N SER A 292 -9.89 1.68 -2.50
CA SER A 292 -8.78 2.61 -2.63
C SER A 292 -8.22 2.64 -4.06
N LEU A 293 -8.08 3.83 -4.62
CA LEU A 293 -7.48 4.04 -5.95
C LEU A 293 -5.96 4.12 -5.90
N SER A 294 -5.43 4.55 -4.77
CA SER A 294 -4.01 4.59 -4.46
C SER A 294 -3.80 4.30 -2.99
N LYS A 295 -2.65 3.75 -2.66
CA LYS A 295 -2.25 3.43 -1.29
C LYS A 295 -0.76 3.58 -1.14
N GLY A 296 -0.32 3.83 0.08
CA GLY A 296 1.09 3.96 0.42
C GLY A 296 1.33 3.94 1.91
N GLY A 297 2.56 4.15 2.29
CA GLY A 297 2.95 4.23 3.69
C GLY A 297 4.46 4.20 3.88
N ARG A 298 4.88 4.37 5.13
CA ARG A 298 6.27 4.28 5.55
C ARG A 298 6.63 2.85 5.90
N TYR A 299 7.81 2.43 5.44
CA TYR A 299 8.34 1.09 5.65
C TYR A 299 9.88 1.14 5.74
N ASP A 300 10.49 0.05 6.14
CA ASP A 300 11.93 -0.14 6.00
C ASP A 300 12.21 -0.81 4.63
N GLY A 301 12.96 -0.13 3.80
CA GLY A 301 13.48 -0.68 2.55
C GLY A 301 14.40 -1.89 2.78
N LEU A 302 14.80 -2.55 1.71
CA LEU A 302 15.73 -3.66 1.82
C LEU A 302 17.01 -3.25 2.54
N ARG A 303 17.43 -4.10 3.47
CA ARG A 303 18.70 -3.90 4.19
C ARG A 303 19.86 -4.07 3.23
N ARG A 304 20.82 -3.17 3.31
CA ARG A 304 22.07 -3.28 2.62
C ARG A 304 22.99 -4.33 3.26
N LEU A 305 24.18 -4.54 2.70
CA LEU A 305 25.18 -5.48 3.22
C LEU A 305 25.58 -5.19 4.68
N ASP A 306 25.48 -3.95 5.14
CA ASP A 306 25.72 -3.55 6.53
C ASP A 306 24.58 -3.90 7.49
N ASN A 307 23.48 -4.43 6.95
CA ASN A 307 22.28 -4.85 7.68
C ASN A 307 21.55 -3.71 8.41
N VAL A 308 21.79 -2.44 8.04
CA VAL A 308 21.11 -1.27 8.60
C VAL A 308 19.77 -1.09 7.87
N PRO A 309 18.64 -0.93 8.60
CA PRO A 309 17.35 -0.57 7.99
C PRO A 309 17.46 0.74 7.23
N ARG A 310 16.94 0.79 6.00
CA ARG A 310 16.87 2.00 5.22
C ARG A 310 15.44 2.52 5.21
N PRO A 311 15.14 3.65 5.88
CA PRO A 311 13.78 4.17 5.91
C PRO A 311 13.30 4.49 4.51
N ALA A 312 12.04 4.15 4.24
CA ALA A 312 11.41 4.39 2.96
C ALA A 312 9.94 4.80 3.14
N VAL A 313 9.44 5.61 2.22
CA VAL A 313 8.02 5.92 2.09
C VAL A 313 7.66 6.02 0.61
N GLY A 314 6.51 5.50 0.25
CA GLY A 314 6.07 5.54 -1.13
C GLY A 314 4.59 5.22 -1.27
N PHE A 315 4.12 5.28 -2.51
CA PHE A 315 2.75 4.94 -2.86
C PHE A 315 2.68 4.30 -4.25
N ASP A 316 1.63 3.56 -4.47
CA ASP A 316 1.25 3.03 -5.78
C ASP A 316 -0.22 3.27 -6.11
N LEU A 317 -0.53 3.21 -7.39
CA LEU A 317 -1.89 3.19 -7.92
C LEU A 317 -2.01 2.18 -9.07
N ASP A 318 -3.22 1.62 -9.23
CA ASP A 318 -3.59 0.81 -10.40
C ASP A 318 -4.17 1.73 -11.47
N LEU A 319 -3.37 1.99 -12.53
CA LEU A 319 -3.77 2.92 -13.58
C LEU A 319 -5.04 2.46 -14.33
N LEU A 320 -5.22 1.15 -14.51
CA LEU A 320 -6.41 0.61 -15.19
C LEU A 320 -7.68 0.76 -14.36
N ALA A 321 -7.56 0.64 -13.04
CA ALA A 321 -8.65 0.90 -12.11
C ALA A 321 -9.02 2.40 -12.12
N VAL A 322 -8.02 3.28 -12.06
CA VAL A 322 -8.20 4.75 -12.04
C VAL A 322 -8.85 5.25 -13.32
N VAL A 323 -8.41 4.75 -14.49
CA VAL A 323 -8.95 5.16 -15.82
C VAL A 323 -10.46 5.01 -15.91
N SER A 324 -11.06 4.09 -15.16
CA SER A 324 -12.51 3.89 -15.17
C SER A 324 -13.31 5.06 -14.58
N PHE A 325 -12.63 5.96 -13.87
CA PHE A 325 -13.21 7.13 -13.19
C PHE A 325 -12.73 8.47 -13.76
N THR A 326 -11.81 8.46 -14.73
CA THR A 326 -11.31 9.70 -15.33
C THR A 326 -12.36 10.31 -16.26
N GLN A 327 -12.51 11.63 -16.16
CA GLN A 327 -13.44 12.43 -16.99
C GLN A 327 -12.70 13.20 -18.11
N LEU A 328 -11.42 12.91 -18.32
CA LEU A 328 -10.63 13.62 -19.30
C LEU A 328 -11.02 13.20 -20.73
N ASP A 329 -11.55 14.12 -21.51
CA ASP A 329 -11.60 14.05 -22.97
C ASP A 329 -10.16 14.12 -23.51
N ILE A 330 -9.60 12.96 -23.86
CA ILE A 330 -8.19 12.86 -24.29
C ILE A 330 -8.08 12.59 -25.79
#